data_f41c3bc130a0fdc22df861eb067a8099
#
_entry.id   f41c3bc130a0fdc22df861eb067a8099
#
_cell.length_a   1.000
_cell.length_b   1.000
_cell.length_c   1.000
_cell.angle_alpha   90.00
_cell.angle_beta   90.00
_cell.angle_gamma   90.00
#
_symmetry.space_group_name_H-M   'P 1'
#
loop_
_entity.id
_entity.type
_entity.pdbx_description
1 polymer ?
#
loop_
_entity_poly.entity_id
_entity_poly.type
_entity_poly.pdbx_seq_one_letter_code
_entity_poly.pdbx_strand_id
1 'polypeptide(L)'
;MKVNSEKIENCQVSLNVEAEVDEMEKALDETYHRLVSKASISGFRKGKAPRAVLEQHIGKDALLTEAVEHLVPQLYKQAIELEKIEPVDAAQIEFIQKEPLIFKAIVPLQPEVKLGEYHDVRVKLESVKITAKDVKAAIENLRQERAVLLPVERPVQLADFVTVNIKAAVEDKPFLNHEDLVYEVNDKSRFPLAGFAANLVGVKKGEEKSFSLEIPDDYSIKEFCGKECCFKIVVTEVKEKQLSEINDEFAQSCDYADLAQLKKQVKAYLKAAADEKSRQQLRQKTIEAVVELSHADYPPVFEDREIDAFLRDEARRLGYREVEDYLKRINRPVEELKQELQPMAKKRIINTLVLDKVSEEEKIEISPLEVDNKVKEILGRAGNGEKTQKLLTAPQVRESIKRSLLHEKTIDLLAQIASGSHGKGNKESRIEK
;
A
#
# COMPACT_ATOMS: atom_id res chain seq x y z
N MET A 1 -26.11 24.76 28.60
CA MET A 1 -25.93 24.12 27.30
C MET A 1 -27.13 23.26 26.94
N LYS A 2 -27.67 23.35 25.70
CA LYS A 2 -28.66 22.43 25.17
C LYS A 2 -27.97 21.53 24.09
N VAL A 3 -28.23 20.23 24.17
CA VAL A 3 -27.68 19.25 23.22
C VAL A 3 -28.81 18.47 22.59
N ASN A 4 -28.77 18.31 21.27
CA ASN A 4 -29.65 17.42 20.54
C ASN A 4 -28.79 16.48 19.70
N SER A 5 -28.95 15.18 19.92
CA SER A 5 -28.20 14.14 19.22
C SER A 5 -29.09 13.43 18.21
N GLU A 6 -28.57 13.21 17.01
CA GLU A 6 -29.23 12.49 15.94
C GLU A 6 -28.24 11.49 15.31
N LYS A 7 -28.59 10.21 15.26
CA LYS A 7 -27.84 9.21 14.51
C LYS A 7 -27.97 9.49 13.03
N ILE A 8 -26.86 9.54 12.34
CA ILE A 8 -26.80 9.65 10.88
C ILE A 8 -26.15 8.40 10.28
N GLU A 9 -26.20 8.28 8.96
CA GLU A 9 -25.61 7.14 8.23
C GLU A 9 -24.10 7.00 8.49
N ASN A 10 -23.55 5.85 8.16
CA ASN A 10 -22.11 5.57 8.23
C ASN A 10 -21.52 5.67 9.64
N CYS A 11 -22.17 5.10 10.65
CA CYS A 11 -21.68 5.08 12.04
C CYS A 11 -21.25 6.47 12.54
N GLN A 12 -22.08 7.46 12.34
CA GLN A 12 -21.87 8.82 12.82
C GLN A 12 -23.04 9.32 13.66
N VAL A 13 -22.77 10.27 14.55
CA VAL A 13 -23.79 11.02 15.30
C VAL A 13 -23.59 12.50 15.04
N SER A 14 -24.67 13.17 14.73
CA SER A 14 -24.73 14.63 14.66
C SER A 14 -25.15 15.18 16.02
N LEU A 15 -24.29 15.98 16.65
CA LEU A 15 -24.58 16.71 17.86
C LEU A 15 -24.82 18.18 17.51
N ASN A 16 -26.02 18.66 17.73
CA ASN A 16 -26.32 20.10 17.67
C ASN A 16 -26.21 20.66 19.09
N VAL A 17 -25.27 21.54 19.31
CA VAL A 17 -24.94 22.12 20.60
C VAL A 17 -25.24 23.63 20.57
N GLU A 18 -26.10 24.06 21.47
CA GLU A 18 -26.43 25.46 21.71
C GLU A 18 -25.88 25.87 23.07
N ALA A 19 -24.97 26.86 23.10
CA ALA A 19 -24.43 27.41 24.32
C ALA A 19 -25.47 28.32 25.02
N GLU A 20 -25.52 28.25 26.35
CA GLU A 20 -26.28 29.20 27.14
C GLU A 20 -25.59 30.57 27.19
N VAL A 21 -26.37 31.62 27.39
CA VAL A 21 -25.87 33.00 27.43
C VAL A 21 -24.78 33.14 28.50
N ASP A 22 -24.99 32.53 29.67
CA ASP A 22 -24.06 32.59 30.81
C ASP A 22 -22.71 31.88 30.47
N GLU A 23 -22.74 30.81 29.69
CA GLU A 23 -21.53 30.09 29.25
C GLU A 23 -20.72 30.97 28.29
N MET A 24 -21.41 31.64 27.37
CA MET A 24 -20.78 32.52 26.40
C MET A 24 -20.19 33.77 27.07
N GLU A 25 -20.92 34.38 28.05
CA GLU A 25 -20.41 35.53 28.80
C GLU A 25 -19.18 35.17 29.62
N LYS A 26 -19.16 34.01 30.28
CA LYS A 26 -17.97 33.52 31.00
C LYS A 26 -16.77 33.32 30.05
N ALA A 27 -16.99 32.69 28.91
CA ALA A 27 -15.92 32.47 27.92
C ALA A 27 -15.35 33.77 27.36
N LEU A 28 -16.21 34.75 27.13
CA LEU A 28 -15.81 36.10 26.72
C LEU A 28 -15.01 36.84 27.82
N ASP A 29 -15.40 36.69 29.07
CA ASP A 29 -14.69 37.28 30.20
C ASP A 29 -13.33 36.65 30.45
N GLU A 30 -13.23 35.32 30.39
CA GLU A 30 -11.97 34.59 30.49
C GLU A 30 -11.02 34.95 29.33
N THR A 31 -11.54 35.05 28.11
CA THR A 31 -10.79 35.47 26.94
C THR A 31 -10.31 36.89 27.02
N TYR A 32 -11.18 37.80 27.48
CA TYR A 32 -10.80 39.19 27.78
C TYR A 32 -9.63 39.24 28.77
N HIS A 33 -9.71 38.55 29.91
CA HIS A 33 -8.66 38.56 30.92
C HIS A 33 -7.32 37.99 30.36
N ARG A 34 -7.38 36.99 29.50
CA ARG A 34 -6.22 36.43 28.84
C ARG A 34 -5.60 37.40 27.84
N LEU A 35 -6.41 38.01 26.97
CA LEU A 35 -5.93 38.93 25.93
C LEU A 35 -5.45 40.27 26.48
N VAL A 36 -6.16 40.85 27.45
CA VAL A 36 -5.75 42.13 28.08
C VAL A 36 -4.40 42.01 28.79
N SER A 37 -4.09 40.79 29.29
CA SER A 37 -2.78 40.53 29.91
C SER A 37 -1.63 40.51 28.91
N LYS A 38 -1.91 40.25 27.63
CA LYS A 38 -0.92 40.18 26.53
C LYS A 38 -0.88 41.47 25.72
N ALA A 39 -2.00 42.14 25.56
CA ALA A 39 -2.14 43.36 24.76
C ALA A 39 -1.44 44.57 25.40
N SER A 40 -0.85 45.44 24.54
CA SER A 40 -0.33 46.74 24.94
C SER A 40 -1.27 47.83 24.38
N ILE A 41 -2.11 48.40 25.24
CA ILE A 41 -3.13 49.38 24.85
C ILE A 41 -2.68 50.75 25.32
N SER A 42 -2.62 51.72 24.41
CA SER A 42 -2.22 53.08 24.72
C SER A 42 -3.14 53.71 25.80
N GLY A 43 -2.54 54.30 26.80
CA GLY A 43 -3.26 54.94 27.93
C GLY A 43 -3.61 53.99 29.11
N PHE A 44 -3.31 52.69 29.00
CA PHE A 44 -3.58 51.72 30.07
C PHE A 44 -2.32 50.88 30.42
N ARG A 45 -2.18 50.61 31.74
CA ARG A 45 -1.17 49.64 32.18
C ARG A 45 -1.57 48.25 31.70
N LYS A 46 -0.59 47.45 31.24
CA LYS A 46 -0.77 46.09 30.77
C LYS A 46 -1.67 45.26 31.72
N GLY A 47 -2.74 44.65 31.20
CA GLY A 47 -3.69 43.89 31.98
C GLY A 47 -4.75 44.69 32.71
N LYS A 48 -4.87 46.02 32.51
CA LYS A 48 -5.82 46.90 33.24
C LYS A 48 -6.80 47.68 32.34
N ALA A 49 -6.74 47.49 31.03
CA ALA A 49 -7.70 48.12 30.13
C ALA A 49 -9.09 47.47 30.29
N PRO A 50 -10.18 48.21 30.39
CA PRO A 50 -11.55 47.67 30.41
C PRO A 50 -11.88 46.88 29.13
N ARG A 51 -12.83 45.93 29.21
CA ARG A 51 -13.26 45.10 28.08
C ARG A 51 -13.66 45.91 26.86
N ALA A 52 -14.47 46.96 27.03
CA ALA A 52 -14.89 47.84 25.94
C ALA A 52 -13.73 48.50 25.19
N VAL A 53 -12.62 48.81 25.88
CA VAL A 53 -11.41 49.37 25.27
C VAL A 53 -10.63 48.32 24.53
N LEU A 54 -10.53 47.09 25.05
CA LEU A 54 -9.94 45.98 24.36
C LEU A 54 -10.72 45.62 23.08
N GLU A 55 -12.07 45.58 23.16
CA GLU A 55 -12.95 45.33 22.01
C GLU A 55 -12.78 46.38 20.90
N GLN A 56 -12.61 47.67 21.29
CA GLN A 56 -12.30 48.73 20.32
C GLN A 56 -10.90 48.55 19.68
N HIS A 57 -9.94 47.98 20.42
CA HIS A 57 -8.57 47.84 19.97
C HIS A 57 -8.37 46.63 19.03
N ILE A 58 -8.97 45.50 19.36
CA ILE A 58 -8.81 44.24 18.59
C ILE A 58 -10.02 43.90 17.69
N GLY A 59 -11.14 44.58 17.90
CA GLY A 59 -12.43 44.26 17.28
C GLY A 59 -13.27 43.29 18.12
N LYS A 60 -14.60 43.55 18.17
CA LYS A 60 -15.55 42.66 18.88
C LYS A 60 -15.56 41.26 18.31
N ASP A 61 -15.50 41.17 16.97
CA ASP A 61 -15.50 39.86 16.26
C ASP A 61 -14.26 39.03 16.57
N ALA A 62 -13.10 39.66 16.75
CA ALA A 62 -11.86 38.93 17.08
C ALA A 62 -11.94 38.36 18.52
N LEU A 63 -12.46 39.15 19.48
CA LEU A 63 -12.67 38.62 20.83
C LEU A 63 -13.69 37.50 20.87
N LEU A 64 -14.78 37.61 20.12
CA LEU A 64 -15.80 36.60 19.98
C LEU A 64 -15.22 35.30 19.37
N THR A 65 -14.47 35.40 18.27
CA THR A 65 -13.86 34.24 17.60
C THR A 65 -12.91 33.50 18.55
N GLU A 66 -12.06 34.23 19.26
CA GLU A 66 -11.13 33.65 20.23
C GLU A 66 -11.87 32.99 21.42
N ALA A 67 -12.97 33.56 21.88
CA ALA A 67 -13.81 33.00 22.94
C ALA A 67 -14.49 31.69 22.46
N VAL A 68 -15.03 31.69 21.25
CA VAL A 68 -15.65 30.52 20.61
C VAL A 68 -14.64 29.39 20.43
N GLU A 69 -13.42 29.67 19.95
CA GLU A 69 -12.38 28.67 19.79
C GLU A 69 -12.01 27.97 21.10
N HIS A 70 -12.14 28.63 22.24
CA HIS A 70 -11.89 28.02 23.54
C HIS A 70 -13.13 27.33 24.14
N LEU A 71 -14.33 27.87 23.91
CA LEU A 71 -15.57 27.37 24.47
C LEU A 71 -16.02 26.09 23.78
N VAL A 72 -15.87 25.98 22.43
CA VAL A 72 -16.34 24.84 21.64
C VAL A 72 -15.75 23.50 22.09
N PRO A 73 -14.44 23.38 22.35
CA PRO A 73 -13.90 22.11 22.86
C PRO A 73 -14.46 21.69 24.22
N GLN A 74 -14.78 22.67 25.09
CA GLN A 74 -15.34 22.37 26.39
C GLN A 74 -16.79 21.90 26.27
N LEU A 75 -17.63 22.62 25.49
CA LEU A 75 -19.01 22.23 25.24
C LEU A 75 -19.12 20.90 24.53
N TYR A 76 -18.23 20.65 23.54
CA TYR A 76 -18.14 19.35 22.83
C TYR A 76 -17.85 18.22 23.81
N LYS A 77 -16.87 18.40 24.71
CA LYS A 77 -16.52 17.36 25.70
C LYS A 77 -17.71 17.08 26.64
N GLN A 78 -18.39 18.14 27.13
CA GLN A 78 -19.57 17.97 27.95
C GLN A 78 -20.72 17.29 27.19
N ALA A 79 -20.93 17.62 25.92
CA ALA A 79 -21.97 17.02 25.09
C ALA A 79 -21.73 15.52 24.91
N ILE A 80 -20.49 15.09 24.65
CA ILE A 80 -20.09 13.67 24.54
C ILE A 80 -20.35 12.94 25.86
N GLU A 81 -19.96 13.52 27.00
CA GLU A 81 -20.16 12.93 28.33
C GLU A 81 -21.65 12.78 28.66
N LEU A 82 -22.48 13.77 28.31
CA LEU A 82 -23.94 13.74 28.54
C LEU A 82 -24.62 12.67 27.68
N GLU A 83 -24.27 12.59 26.42
CA GLU A 83 -24.86 11.62 25.47
C GLU A 83 -24.20 10.24 25.55
N LYS A 84 -23.15 10.06 26.37
CA LYS A 84 -22.38 8.81 26.54
C LYS A 84 -21.85 8.27 25.22
N ILE A 85 -21.32 9.15 24.39
CA ILE A 85 -20.75 8.83 23.09
C ILE A 85 -19.26 8.53 23.24
N GLU A 86 -18.78 7.45 22.61
CA GLU A 86 -17.36 7.10 22.54
C GLU A 86 -16.85 7.35 21.11
N PRO A 87 -16.25 8.53 20.84
CA PRO A 87 -15.75 8.86 19.52
C PRO A 87 -14.49 8.04 19.19
N VAL A 88 -14.39 7.58 17.93
CA VAL A 88 -13.19 6.89 17.44
C VAL A 88 -12.17 7.84 16.81
N ASP A 89 -12.59 9.07 16.53
CA ASP A 89 -11.75 10.12 15.97
C ASP A 89 -12.27 11.51 16.36
N ALA A 90 -11.52 12.55 15.96
CA ALA A 90 -11.95 13.94 16.12
C ALA A 90 -13.25 14.20 15.34
N ALA A 91 -14.17 14.93 15.98
CA ALA A 91 -15.40 15.35 15.31
C ALA A 91 -15.14 16.47 14.31
N GLN A 92 -15.91 16.49 13.23
CA GLN A 92 -16.00 17.66 12.35
C GLN A 92 -16.96 18.66 12.94
N ILE A 93 -16.49 19.90 13.17
CA ILE A 93 -17.28 20.98 13.79
C ILE A 93 -17.66 21.99 12.73
N GLU A 94 -18.98 22.21 12.58
CA GLU A 94 -19.55 23.19 11.69
C GLU A 94 -20.28 24.27 12.51
N PHE A 95 -19.91 25.53 12.35
CA PHE A 95 -20.58 26.65 13.02
C PHE A 95 -21.82 27.01 12.25
N ILE A 96 -22.97 26.94 12.94
CA ILE A 96 -24.28 27.40 12.41
C ILE A 96 -24.45 28.91 12.72
N GLN A 97 -24.14 29.29 13.95
CA GLN A 97 -24.29 30.67 14.42
C GLN A 97 -23.28 30.96 15.52
N LYS A 98 -22.80 32.21 15.61
CA LYS A 98 -21.81 32.62 16.63
C LYS A 98 -22.47 33.38 17.82
N GLU A 99 -23.57 34.06 17.60
CA GLU A 99 -24.34 34.77 18.65
C GLU A 99 -25.86 34.52 18.44
N PRO A 100 -26.55 33.66 19.26
CA PRO A 100 -25.96 32.72 20.22
C PRO A 100 -25.08 31.68 19.56
N LEU A 101 -24.13 31.12 20.29
CA LEU A 101 -23.24 30.09 19.75
C LEU A 101 -24.01 28.78 19.52
N ILE A 102 -24.15 28.40 18.26
CA ILE A 102 -24.74 27.15 17.84
C ILE A 102 -23.76 26.46 16.87
N PHE A 103 -23.36 25.26 17.18
CA PHE A 103 -22.51 24.46 16.30
C PHE A 103 -23.01 23.04 16.20
N LYS A 104 -22.69 22.44 15.07
CA LYS A 104 -22.95 21.04 14.78
C LYS A 104 -21.62 20.29 14.82
N ALA A 105 -21.55 19.21 15.60
CA ALA A 105 -20.41 18.32 15.63
C ALA A 105 -20.81 16.95 15.05
N ILE A 106 -20.14 16.52 13.98
CA ILE A 106 -20.30 15.19 13.39
C ILE A 106 -19.26 14.27 14.02
N VAL A 107 -19.73 13.38 14.88
CA VAL A 107 -18.90 12.50 15.71
C VAL A 107 -18.83 11.11 15.08
N PRO A 108 -17.64 10.62 14.68
CA PRO A 108 -17.48 9.26 14.18
C PRO A 108 -17.52 8.25 15.34
N LEU A 109 -18.33 7.20 15.16
CA LEU A 109 -18.52 6.10 16.11
C LEU A 109 -17.73 4.86 15.69
N GLN A 110 -17.71 3.86 16.58
CA GLN A 110 -17.13 2.57 16.26
C GLN A 110 -17.86 1.90 15.08
N PRO A 111 -17.11 1.26 14.17
CA PRO A 111 -17.71 0.50 13.07
C PRO A 111 -18.61 -0.62 13.56
N GLU A 112 -19.72 -0.84 12.86
CA GLU A 112 -20.62 -1.95 13.10
C GLU A 112 -20.44 -3.01 11.99
N VAL A 113 -20.18 -4.27 12.38
CA VAL A 113 -20.03 -5.39 11.44
C VAL A 113 -21.04 -6.47 11.76
N LYS A 114 -21.79 -6.87 10.75
CA LYS A 114 -22.70 -8.01 10.77
C LYS A 114 -22.14 -9.09 9.86
N LEU A 115 -21.69 -10.20 10.45
CA LEU A 115 -21.21 -11.34 9.69
C LEU A 115 -22.37 -12.14 9.13
N GLY A 116 -22.23 -12.65 7.89
CA GLY A 116 -23.12 -13.67 7.34
C GLY A 116 -22.71 -15.07 7.81
N GLU A 117 -23.38 -16.09 7.27
CA GLU A 117 -23.13 -17.52 7.59
C GLU A 117 -21.79 -17.99 6.98
N TYR A 118 -20.66 -17.46 7.46
CA TYR A 118 -19.33 -17.75 6.92
C TYR A 118 -18.88 -19.21 7.14
N HIS A 119 -19.45 -19.91 8.09
CA HIS A 119 -19.20 -21.35 8.31
C HIS A 119 -19.66 -22.23 7.14
N ASP A 120 -20.60 -21.74 6.32
CA ASP A 120 -21.13 -22.46 5.15
C ASP A 120 -20.36 -22.15 3.86
N VAL A 121 -19.40 -21.21 3.92
CA VAL A 121 -18.56 -20.89 2.77
C VAL A 121 -17.77 -22.12 2.34
N ARG A 122 -17.84 -22.45 1.05
CA ARG A 122 -17.04 -23.52 0.44
C ARG A 122 -16.35 -23.02 -0.81
N VAL A 123 -15.05 -23.14 -0.83
CA VAL A 123 -14.22 -22.74 -1.97
C VAL A 123 -13.57 -23.97 -2.59
N LYS A 124 -13.88 -24.23 -3.86
CA LYS A 124 -13.23 -25.32 -4.60
C LYS A 124 -11.84 -24.89 -5.04
N LEU A 125 -10.84 -25.66 -4.63
CA LEU A 125 -9.48 -25.52 -5.12
C LEU A 125 -9.29 -26.34 -6.38
N GLU A 126 -8.74 -25.74 -7.42
CA GLU A 126 -8.21 -26.48 -8.55
C GLU A 126 -6.89 -27.12 -8.16
N SER A 127 -6.81 -28.45 -8.17
CA SER A 127 -5.56 -29.15 -7.95
C SER A 127 -4.64 -28.94 -9.16
N VAL A 128 -3.54 -28.23 -8.94
CA VAL A 128 -2.52 -28.07 -9.99
C VAL A 128 -1.72 -29.35 -10.10
N LYS A 129 -1.87 -30.06 -11.22
CA LYS A 129 -1.07 -31.26 -11.51
C LYS A 129 0.17 -30.85 -12.30
N ILE A 130 1.35 -31.05 -11.70
CA ILE A 130 2.62 -30.81 -12.40
C ILE A 130 2.86 -31.95 -13.38
N THR A 131 2.89 -31.61 -14.68
CA THR A 131 3.11 -32.56 -15.77
C THR A 131 4.60 -32.70 -16.09
N ALA A 132 4.96 -33.77 -16.83
CA ALA A 132 6.31 -33.94 -17.34
C ALA A 132 6.73 -32.78 -18.30
N LYS A 133 5.75 -32.15 -18.96
CA LYS A 133 5.96 -30.97 -19.83
C LYS A 133 6.41 -29.77 -19.03
N ASP A 134 5.79 -29.52 -17.84
CA ASP A 134 6.13 -28.38 -16.97
C ASP A 134 7.55 -28.53 -16.42
N VAL A 135 7.93 -29.76 -16.02
CA VAL A 135 9.29 -30.06 -15.55
C VAL A 135 10.32 -29.87 -16.70
N LYS A 136 9.99 -30.31 -17.93
CA LYS A 136 10.86 -30.09 -19.08
C LYS A 136 11.02 -28.61 -19.41
N ALA A 137 9.93 -27.83 -19.36
CA ALA A 137 9.96 -26.40 -19.60
C ALA A 137 10.80 -25.66 -18.53
N ALA A 138 10.66 -26.04 -17.26
CA ALA A 138 11.46 -25.45 -16.18
C ALA A 138 12.95 -25.76 -16.32
N ILE A 139 13.32 -26.99 -16.72
CA ILE A 139 14.72 -27.36 -16.98
C ILE A 139 15.25 -26.60 -18.19
N GLU A 140 14.44 -26.42 -19.23
CA GLU A 140 14.83 -25.62 -20.40
C GLU A 140 15.08 -24.17 -20.04
N ASN A 141 14.23 -23.57 -19.19
CA ASN A 141 14.46 -22.21 -18.67
C ASN A 141 15.76 -22.13 -17.87
N LEU A 142 16.01 -23.10 -16.99
CA LEU A 142 17.26 -23.19 -16.24
C LEU A 142 18.48 -23.31 -17.17
N ARG A 143 18.36 -24.08 -18.28
CA ARG A 143 19.37 -24.17 -19.31
C ARG A 143 19.65 -22.85 -20.00
N GLN A 144 18.59 -22.10 -20.28
CA GLN A 144 18.68 -20.75 -20.86
C GLN A 144 19.38 -19.76 -19.93
N GLU A 145 19.07 -19.81 -18.62
CA GLU A 145 19.69 -18.96 -17.61
C GLU A 145 21.18 -19.29 -17.37
N ARG A 146 21.55 -20.57 -17.51
CA ARG A 146 22.92 -21.07 -17.32
C ARG A 146 23.74 -21.12 -18.62
N ALA A 147 23.23 -20.54 -19.71
CA ALA A 147 23.95 -20.52 -20.98
C ALA A 147 25.27 -19.76 -20.86
N VAL A 148 26.32 -20.29 -21.49
CA VAL A 148 27.62 -19.63 -21.53
C VAL A 148 27.67 -18.72 -22.76
N LEU A 149 28.11 -17.48 -22.53
CA LEU A 149 28.30 -16.52 -23.62
C LEU A 149 29.72 -16.60 -24.13
N LEU A 150 29.90 -17.15 -25.35
CA LEU A 150 31.20 -17.28 -26.01
C LEU A 150 31.39 -16.13 -27.01
N PRO A 151 32.52 -15.41 -26.95
CA PRO A 151 32.83 -14.38 -27.94
C PRO A 151 33.05 -15.01 -29.32
N VAL A 152 32.46 -14.41 -30.34
CA VAL A 152 32.55 -14.87 -31.73
C VAL A 152 32.92 -13.71 -32.67
N GLU A 153 33.65 -14.04 -33.77
CA GLU A 153 34.06 -13.02 -34.76
C GLU A 153 33.24 -13.06 -36.06
N ARG A 154 32.02 -13.58 -36.01
CA ARG A 154 31.05 -13.56 -37.10
C ARG A 154 30.09 -12.38 -37.01
N PRO A 155 29.37 -12.03 -38.10
CA PRO A 155 28.28 -11.06 -38.01
C PRO A 155 27.22 -11.48 -37.01
N VAL A 156 26.58 -10.48 -36.38
CA VAL A 156 25.51 -10.64 -35.41
C VAL A 156 24.34 -11.44 -35.97
N GLN A 157 23.85 -12.39 -35.22
CA GLN A 157 22.68 -13.21 -35.51
C GLN A 157 21.59 -13.01 -34.44
N LEU A 158 20.40 -13.50 -34.74
CA LEU A 158 19.31 -13.53 -33.73
C LEU A 158 19.73 -14.48 -32.57
N ALA A 159 19.35 -14.09 -31.36
CA ALA A 159 19.70 -14.73 -30.07
C ALA A 159 21.18 -14.56 -29.64
N ASP A 160 22.00 -13.79 -30.37
CA ASP A 160 23.32 -13.39 -29.88
C ASP A 160 23.21 -12.33 -28.81
N PHE A 161 24.19 -12.25 -27.95
CA PHE A 161 24.42 -11.12 -27.04
C PHE A 161 25.49 -10.20 -27.62
N VAL A 162 25.15 -8.95 -27.76
CA VAL A 162 26.08 -7.95 -28.28
C VAL A 162 26.34 -6.88 -27.22
N THR A 163 27.59 -6.45 -27.12
CA THR A 163 27.93 -5.23 -26.40
C THR A 163 27.90 -4.08 -27.40
N VAL A 164 27.06 -3.08 -27.16
CA VAL A 164 26.86 -1.98 -28.12
C VAL A 164 26.93 -0.64 -27.43
N ASN A 165 27.53 0.33 -28.11
CA ASN A 165 27.40 1.73 -27.78
C ASN A 165 26.26 2.31 -28.61
N ILE A 166 25.27 2.90 -27.96
CA ILE A 166 24.06 3.43 -28.59
C ILE A 166 23.98 4.94 -28.33
N LYS A 167 23.89 5.70 -29.42
CA LYS A 167 23.50 7.10 -29.38
C LYS A 167 22.24 7.27 -30.22
N ALA A 168 21.20 7.79 -29.61
CA ALA A 168 19.94 8.03 -30.33
C ALA A 168 19.41 9.43 -30.06
N ALA A 169 18.87 10.06 -31.09
CA ALA A 169 18.31 11.40 -31.02
C ALA A 169 17.00 11.50 -31.84
N VAL A 170 16.11 12.36 -31.37
CA VAL A 170 14.86 12.75 -32.06
C VAL A 170 14.91 14.24 -32.28
N GLU A 171 14.92 14.69 -33.54
CA GLU A 171 14.98 16.14 -33.88
C GLU A 171 16.09 16.88 -33.12
N ASP A 172 17.32 16.31 -33.08
CA ASP A 172 18.49 16.83 -32.36
C ASP A 172 18.39 16.79 -30.81
N LYS A 173 17.28 16.32 -30.23
CA LYS A 173 17.19 16.08 -28.80
C LYS A 173 17.72 14.67 -28.46
N PRO A 174 18.57 14.51 -27.41
CA PRO A 174 19.06 13.22 -27.03
C PRO A 174 17.90 12.35 -26.52
N PHE A 175 17.74 11.17 -27.12
CA PHE A 175 16.74 10.17 -26.74
C PHE A 175 17.36 9.09 -25.87
N LEU A 176 18.52 8.53 -26.29
CA LEU A 176 19.22 7.47 -25.58
C LEU A 176 20.74 7.63 -25.79
N ASN A 177 21.52 7.46 -24.73
CA ASN A 177 22.97 7.40 -24.80
C ASN A 177 23.44 6.35 -23.79
N HIS A 178 23.88 5.19 -24.29
CA HIS A 178 24.46 4.12 -23.49
C HIS A 178 25.76 3.65 -24.09
N GLU A 179 26.77 3.49 -23.26
CA GLU A 179 28.06 2.89 -23.59
C GLU A 179 28.11 1.49 -22.98
N ASP A 180 28.72 0.56 -23.70
CA ASP A 180 28.91 -0.85 -23.30
C ASP A 180 27.63 -1.58 -22.84
N LEU A 181 26.51 -1.26 -23.48
CA LEU A 181 25.23 -1.92 -23.18
C LEU A 181 25.28 -3.36 -23.71
N VAL A 182 25.05 -4.34 -22.80
CA VAL A 182 24.86 -5.74 -23.18
C VAL A 182 23.41 -5.93 -23.61
N TYR A 183 23.21 -6.32 -24.87
CA TYR A 183 21.89 -6.45 -25.47
C TYR A 183 21.72 -7.83 -26.12
N GLU A 184 20.61 -8.54 -25.76
CA GLU A 184 20.22 -9.76 -26.47
C GLU A 184 19.49 -9.41 -27.75
N VAL A 185 19.98 -9.90 -28.88
CA VAL A 185 19.40 -9.62 -30.20
C VAL A 185 18.15 -10.48 -30.39
N ASN A 186 17.01 -9.93 -29.92
CA ASN A 186 15.73 -10.62 -29.94
C ASN A 186 14.69 -9.72 -30.65
N ASP A 187 14.09 -10.22 -31.73
CA ASP A 187 13.12 -9.49 -32.54
C ASP A 187 11.80 -9.22 -31.82
N LYS A 188 11.52 -9.90 -30.71
CA LYS A 188 10.38 -9.63 -29.82
C LYS A 188 10.66 -8.51 -28.82
N SER A 189 11.92 -8.09 -28.68
CA SER A 189 12.29 -7.02 -27.75
C SER A 189 11.73 -5.70 -28.24
N ARG A 190 11.10 -4.95 -27.33
CA ARG A 190 10.66 -3.57 -27.57
C ARG A 190 11.69 -2.54 -27.11
N PHE A 191 12.78 -2.95 -26.51
CA PHE A 191 13.84 -2.06 -26.05
C PHE A 191 14.97 -1.98 -27.09
N PRO A 192 15.52 -0.78 -27.37
CA PRO A 192 14.98 0.54 -27.02
C PRO A 192 13.72 0.91 -27.79
N LEU A 193 13.52 0.37 -29.00
CA LEU A 193 12.33 0.48 -29.84
C LEU A 193 12.11 -0.82 -30.64
N ALA A 194 10.87 -1.08 -31.02
CA ALA A 194 10.54 -2.21 -31.88
C ALA A 194 11.31 -2.12 -33.21
N GLY A 195 11.88 -3.23 -33.67
CA GLY A 195 12.70 -3.28 -34.89
C GLY A 195 14.19 -2.96 -34.67
N PHE A 196 14.60 -2.54 -33.48
CA PHE A 196 16.01 -2.28 -33.17
C PHE A 196 16.89 -3.53 -33.37
N ALA A 197 16.47 -4.68 -32.82
CA ALA A 197 17.20 -5.94 -32.95
C ALA A 197 17.42 -6.37 -34.42
N ALA A 198 16.41 -6.18 -35.27
CA ALA A 198 16.50 -6.51 -36.70
C ALA A 198 17.61 -5.71 -37.42
N ASN A 199 17.84 -4.47 -36.98
CA ASN A 199 18.90 -3.62 -37.55
C ASN A 199 20.30 -4.00 -37.05
N LEU A 200 20.42 -4.74 -35.94
CA LEU A 200 21.71 -5.28 -35.45
C LEU A 200 22.16 -6.53 -36.22
N VAL A 201 21.21 -7.31 -36.74
CA VAL A 201 21.54 -8.52 -37.46
C VAL A 201 22.41 -8.20 -38.69
N GLY A 202 23.50 -8.96 -38.86
CA GLY A 202 24.46 -8.81 -39.93
C GLY A 202 25.58 -7.80 -39.67
N VAL A 203 25.53 -7.00 -38.60
CA VAL A 203 26.59 -6.05 -38.24
C VAL A 203 27.79 -6.81 -37.67
N LYS A 204 29.00 -6.39 -38.00
CA LYS A 204 30.26 -6.99 -37.49
C LYS A 204 30.77 -6.22 -36.27
N LYS A 205 31.62 -6.91 -35.51
CA LYS A 205 32.38 -6.28 -34.39
C LYS A 205 33.20 -5.09 -34.93
N GLY A 206 33.11 -3.94 -34.24
CA GLY A 206 33.77 -2.69 -34.60
C GLY A 206 33.04 -1.89 -35.67
N GLU A 207 31.98 -2.39 -36.27
CA GLU A 207 31.20 -1.71 -37.30
C GLU A 207 30.25 -0.68 -36.69
N GLU A 208 30.25 0.50 -37.29
CA GLU A 208 29.32 1.58 -36.99
C GLU A 208 28.14 1.51 -37.98
N LYS A 209 26.90 1.53 -37.46
CA LYS A 209 25.69 1.57 -38.28
C LYS A 209 24.73 2.66 -37.78
N SER A 210 24.16 3.36 -38.74
CA SER A 210 23.11 4.36 -38.49
C SER A 210 21.83 3.93 -39.16
N PHE A 211 20.71 4.07 -38.44
CA PHE A 211 19.36 3.77 -38.96
C PHE A 211 18.32 4.57 -38.17
N SER A 212 17.12 4.67 -38.73
CA SER A 212 16.00 5.34 -38.06
C SER A 212 14.88 4.35 -37.74
N LEU A 213 14.19 4.61 -36.64
CA LEU A 213 12.98 3.87 -36.23
C LEU A 213 11.92 4.87 -35.79
N GLU A 214 10.68 4.57 -36.10
CA GLU A 214 9.53 5.36 -35.66
C GLU A 214 9.17 5.00 -34.21
N ILE A 215 8.92 6.03 -33.39
CA ILE A 215 8.50 5.86 -32.01
C ILE A 215 6.99 5.62 -31.99
N PRO A 216 6.50 4.53 -31.35
CA PRO A 216 5.08 4.24 -31.26
C PRO A 216 4.27 5.35 -30.57
N ASP A 217 2.99 5.49 -30.94
CA ASP A 217 2.08 6.49 -30.33
C ASP A 217 1.77 6.23 -28.85
N ASP A 218 1.97 4.98 -28.39
CA ASP A 218 1.79 4.55 -26.99
C ASP A 218 3.06 4.71 -26.13
N TYR A 219 4.08 5.41 -26.63
CA TYR A 219 5.31 5.62 -25.88
C TYR A 219 5.10 6.51 -24.65
N SER A 220 5.83 6.22 -23.56
CA SER A 220 5.67 6.88 -22.25
C SER A 220 5.89 8.39 -22.27
N ILE A 221 6.72 8.90 -23.20
CA ILE A 221 7.03 10.32 -23.33
C ILE A 221 6.29 10.86 -24.56
N LYS A 222 5.16 11.51 -24.33
CA LYS A 222 4.26 12.03 -25.38
C LYS A 222 4.95 12.97 -26.40
N GLU A 223 6.01 13.66 -25.99
CA GLU A 223 6.76 14.58 -26.85
C GLU A 223 7.45 13.87 -28.03
N PHE A 224 7.75 12.58 -27.89
CA PHE A 224 8.45 11.78 -28.90
C PHE A 224 7.53 10.87 -29.72
N CYS A 225 6.27 10.70 -29.32
CA CYS A 225 5.32 9.83 -30.03
C CYS A 225 5.17 10.20 -31.52
N GLY A 226 5.16 9.17 -32.39
CA GLY A 226 5.01 9.33 -33.84
C GLY A 226 6.18 10.00 -34.53
N LYS A 227 7.30 10.25 -33.83
CA LYS A 227 8.49 10.86 -34.42
C LYS A 227 9.54 9.81 -34.78
N GLU A 228 10.40 10.19 -35.72
CA GLU A 228 11.52 9.36 -36.15
C GLU A 228 12.72 9.54 -35.21
N CYS A 229 13.22 8.41 -34.67
CA CYS A 229 14.40 8.36 -33.83
C CYS A 229 15.60 7.84 -34.62
N CYS A 230 16.64 8.67 -34.78
CA CYS A 230 17.88 8.32 -35.45
C CYS A 230 18.83 7.62 -34.45
N PHE A 231 19.19 6.37 -34.73
CA PHE A 231 20.14 5.59 -33.97
C PHE A 231 21.50 5.58 -34.65
N LYS A 232 22.53 5.74 -33.86
CA LYS A 232 23.92 5.50 -34.22
C LYS A 232 24.49 4.49 -33.22
N ILE A 233 24.91 3.34 -33.74
CA ILE A 233 25.39 2.23 -32.91
C ILE A 233 26.79 1.81 -33.33
N VAL A 234 27.57 1.30 -32.35
CA VAL A 234 28.84 0.64 -32.58
C VAL A 234 28.83 -0.66 -31.81
N VAL A 235 29.01 -1.78 -32.50
CA VAL A 235 29.09 -3.12 -31.88
C VAL A 235 30.52 -3.38 -31.43
N THR A 236 30.75 -3.42 -30.12
CA THR A 236 32.10 -3.63 -29.55
C THR A 236 32.42 -5.12 -29.36
N GLU A 237 31.43 -5.94 -29.07
CA GLU A 237 31.60 -7.38 -28.88
C GLU A 237 30.36 -8.15 -29.32
N VAL A 238 30.56 -9.33 -29.87
CA VAL A 238 29.49 -10.29 -30.24
C VAL A 238 29.74 -11.58 -29.48
N LYS A 239 28.72 -12.05 -28.74
CA LYS A 239 28.76 -13.29 -27.98
C LYS A 239 27.62 -14.22 -28.41
N GLU A 240 27.96 -15.45 -28.71
CA GLU A 240 26.96 -16.48 -28.98
C GLU A 240 26.54 -17.15 -27.68
N LYS A 241 25.24 -17.38 -27.56
CA LYS A 241 24.65 -18.09 -26.42
C LYS A 241 24.79 -19.61 -26.66
N GLN A 242 25.79 -20.21 -26.03
CA GLN A 242 25.98 -21.65 -26.08
C GLN A 242 25.16 -22.32 -24.97
N LEU A 243 24.23 -23.19 -25.40
CA LEU A 243 23.37 -23.95 -24.50
C LEU A 243 24.01 -25.32 -24.27
N SER A 244 24.29 -25.68 -23.02
CA SER A 244 24.74 -27.01 -22.64
C SER A 244 23.70 -28.08 -22.99
N GLU A 245 24.11 -29.29 -23.32
CA GLU A 245 23.19 -30.42 -23.45
C GLU A 245 22.58 -30.77 -22.09
N ILE A 246 21.29 -31.17 -22.09
CA ILE A 246 20.60 -31.57 -20.87
C ILE A 246 21.01 -33.03 -20.53
N ASN A 247 22.13 -33.16 -19.86
CA ASN A 247 22.75 -34.42 -19.42
C ASN A 247 23.17 -34.33 -17.94
N ASP A 248 23.90 -35.33 -17.46
CA ASP A 248 24.38 -35.36 -16.08
C ASP A 248 25.42 -34.28 -15.80
N GLU A 249 26.22 -33.87 -16.78
CA GLU A 249 27.18 -32.75 -16.66
C GLU A 249 26.45 -31.43 -16.44
N PHE A 250 25.35 -31.21 -17.16
CA PHE A 250 24.48 -30.07 -16.94
C PHE A 250 23.87 -30.08 -15.52
N ALA A 251 23.41 -31.25 -15.06
CA ALA A 251 22.89 -31.38 -13.71
C ALA A 251 23.94 -31.05 -12.63
N GLN A 252 25.19 -31.50 -12.84
CA GLN A 252 26.33 -31.20 -11.97
C GLN A 252 26.67 -29.68 -11.97
N SER A 253 26.55 -29.01 -13.10
CA SER A 253 26.73 -27.55 -13.17
C SER A 253 25.65 -26.80 -12.42
N CYS A 254 24.52 -27.46 -12.09
CA CYS A 254 23.43 -26.95 -11.27
C CYS A 254 23.47 -27.46 -9.82
N ASP A 255 24.60 -28.03 -9.37
CA ASP A 255 24.84 -28.58 -8.03
C ASP A 255 24.00 -29.83 -7.69
N TYR A 256 23.61 -30.64 -8.73
CA TYR A 256 22.94 -31.92 -8.58
C TYR A 256 23.81 -33.06 -9.07
N ALA A 257 23.69 -34.23 -8.46
CA ALA A 257 24.55 -35.37 -8.78
C ALA A 257 24.32 -35.91 -10.22
N ASP A 258 23.06 -35.94 -10.65
CA ASP A 258 22.64 -36.43 -11.97
C ASP A 258 21.35 -35.77 -12.46
N LEU A 259 20.99 -36.01 -13.71
CA LEU A 259 19.78 -35.46 -14.34
C LEU A 259 18.48 -35.98 -13.69
N ALA A 260 18.49 -37.18 -13.11
CA ALA A 260 17.31 -37.72 -12.43
C ALA A 260 17.03 -36.98 -11.14
N GLN A 261 18.08 -36.64 -10.38
CA GLN A 261 17.98 -35.82 -9.16
C GLN A 261 17.53 -34.40 -9.49
N LEU A 262 18.09 -33.77 -10.53
CA LEU A 262 17.65 -32.46 -11.00
C LEU A 262 16.16 -32.47 -11.36
N LYS A 263 15.68 -33.41 -12.15
CA LYS A 263 14.27 -33.58 -12.51
C LYS A 263 13.37 -33.74 -11.28
N LYS A 264 13.80 -34.50 -10.29
CA LYS A 264 13.09 -34.77 -9.04
C LYS A 264 12.95 -33.46 -8.22
N GLN A 265 14.04 -32.71 -8.10
CA GLN A 265 14.06 -31.45 -7.35
C GLN A 265 13.25 -30.36 -8.05
N VAL A 266 13.37 -30.18 -9.35
CA VAL A 266 12.55 -29.24 -10.14
C VAL A 266 11.07 -29.60 -10.01
N LYS A 267 10.69 -30.88 -10.07
CA LYS A 267 9.31 -31.31 -9.85
C LYS A 267 8.83 -31.00 -8.43
N ALA A 268 9.65 -31.23 -7.42
CA ALA A 268 9.33 -30.91 -6.03
C ALA A 268 9.14 -29.39 -5.83
N TYR A 269 10.04 -28.59 -6.41
CA TYR A 269 9.96 -27.13 -6.38
C TYR A 269 8.68 -26.62 -7.06
N LEU A 270 8.39 -27.06 -8.27
CA LEU A 270 7.18 -26.69 -9.01
C LEU A 270 5.91 -27.07 -8.24
N LYS A 271 5.91 -28.26 -7.61
CA LYS A 271 4.80 -28.72 -6.77
C LYS A 271 4.63 -27.80 -5.55
N ALA A 272 5.70 -27.51 -4.82
CA ALA A 272 5.64 -26.63 -3.66
C ALA A 272 5.17 -25.21 -4.03
N ALA A 273 5.66 -24.66 -5.14
CA ALA A 273 5.24 -23.37 -5.67
C ALA A 273 3.74 -23.36 -6.07
N ALA A 274 3.28 -24.44 -6.72
CA ALA A 274 1.87 -24.59 -7.10
C ALA A 274 0.95 -24.76 -5.87
N ASP A 275 1.37 -25.54 -4.88
CA ASP A 275 0.63 -25.74 -3.63
C ASP A 275 0.56 -24.43 -2.83
N GLU A 276 1.63 -23.64 -2.80
CA GLU A 276 1.64 -22.34 -2.15
C GLU A 276 0.72 -21.33 -2.87
N LYS A 277 0.81 -21.26 -4.20
CA LYS A 277 -0.10 -20.43 -5.01
C LYS A 277 -1.56 -20.82 -4.79
N SER A 278 -1.84 -22.12 -4.75
CA SER A 278 -3.19 -22.63 -4.50
C SER A 278 -3.69 -22.23 -3.09
N ARG A 279 -2.83 -22.33 -2.07
CA ARG A 279 -3.17 -21.85 -0.71
C ARG A 279 -3.45 -20.35 -0.66
N GLN A 280 -2.64 -19.53 -1.31
CA GLN A 280 -2.87 -18.09 -1.39
C GLN A 280 -4.18 -17.76 -2.11
N GLN A 281 -4.49 -18.46 -3.19
CA GLN A 281 -5.76 -18.31 -3.90
C GLN A 281 -6.95 -18.74 -3.04
N LEU A 282 -6.83 -19.84 -2.28
CA LEU A 282 -7.86 -20.25 -1.33
C LEU A 282 -8.12 -19.16 -0.29
N ARG A 283 -7.07 -18.68 0.37
CA ARG A 283 -7.17 -17.59 1.36
C ARG A 283 -7.87 -16.37 0.77
N GLN A 284 -7.43 -15.93 -0.41
CA GLN A 284 -7.99 -14.76 -1.08
C GLN A 284 -9.49 -14.94 -1.43
N LYS A 285 -9.85 -16.05 -2.08
CA LYS A 285 -11.23 -16.35 -2.45
C LYS A 285 -12.12 -16.54 -1.22
N THR A 286 -11.59 -17.09 -0.14
CA THR A 286 -12.33 -17.26 1.11
C THR A 286 -12.65 -15.92 1.76
N ILE A 287 -11.64 -15.01 1.83
CA ILE A 287 -11.87 -13.66 2.36
C ILE A 287 -12.94 -12.95 1.53
N GLU A 288 -12.81 -12.99 0.20
CA GLU A 288 -13.80 -12.36 -0.70
C GLU A 288 -15.20 -12.89 -0.48
N ALA A 289 -15.37 -14.21 -0.37
CA ALA A 289 -16.66 -14.82 -0.12
C ALA A 289 -17.26 -14.46 1.27
N VAL A 290 -16.42 -14.40 2.32
CA VAL A 290 -16.87 -14.00 3.67
C VAL A 290 -17.26 -12.52 3.69
N VAL A 291 -16.50 -11.66 3.02
CA VAL A 291 -16.79 -10.23 2.90
C VAL A 291 -18.09 -9.98 2.14
N GLU A 292 -18.33 -10.70 1.04
CA GLU A 292 -19.59 -10.59 0.27
C GLU A 292 -20.84 -10.98 1.08
N LEU A 293 -20.71 -11.88 2.04
CA LEU A 293 -21.78 -12.29 2.94
C LEU A 293 -21.96 -11.37 4.14
N SER A 294 -21.02 -10.46 4.38
CA SER A 294 -20.97 -9.60 5.55
C SER A 294 -21.37 -8.16 5.19
N HIS A 295 -21.86 -7.43 6.18
CA HIS A 295 -22.16 -6.02 6.06
C HIS A 295 -21.34 -5.25 7.09
N ALA A 296 -20.60 -4.23 6.65
CA ALA A 296 -19.78 -3.38 7.51
C ALA A 296 -20.12 -1.92 7.28
N ASP A 297 -20.60 -1.26 8.34
CA ASP A 297 -20.79 0.19 8.40
C ASP A 297 -19.64 0.82 9.16
N TYR A 298 -19.09 1.91 8.63
CA TYR A 298 -17.97 2.62 9.23
C TYR A 298 -17.95 4.10 8.85
N PRO A 299 -17.35 4.98 9.69
CA PRO A 299 -17.27 6.40 9.40
C PRO A 299 -16.32 6.72 8.23
N PRO A 300 -16.64 7.74 7.39
CA PRO A 300 -15.80 8.12 6.25
C PRO A 300 -14.34 8.44 6.59
N VAL A 301 -14.05 8.89 7.79
CA VAL A 301 -12.68 9.16 8.28
C VAL A 301 -11.75 7.95 8.16
N PHE A 302 -12.28 6.72 8.15
CA PHE A 302 -11.50 5.51 7.93
C PHE A 302 -10.98 5.44 6.49
N GLU A 303 -11.78 5.87 5.49
CA GLU A 303 -11.35 5.93 4.10
C GLU A 303 -10.21 6.94 3.93
N ASP A 304 -10.34 8.13 4.50
CA ASP A 304 -9.31 9.16 4.43
C ASP A 304 -7.98 8.68 5.05
N ARG A 305 -8.05 8.05 6.22
CA ARG A 305 -6.86 7.48 6.89
C ARG A 305 -6.17 6.40 6.06
N GLU A 306 -6.97 5.52 5.43
CA GLU A 306 -6.46 4.43 4.63
C GLU A 306 -5.83 4.94 3.33
N ILE A 307 -6.45 5.93 2.68
CA ILE A 307 -5.90 6.59 1.50
C ILE A 307 -4.58 7.29 1.84
N ASP A 308 -4.53 8.00 2.96
CA ASP A 308 -3.29 8.63 3.44
C ASP A 308 -2.21 7.59 3.76
N ALA A 309 -2.57 6.41 4.24
CA ALA A 309 -1.64 5.30 4.45
C ALA A 309 -1.10 4.77 3.10
N PHE A 310 -1.95 4.57 2.10
CA PHE A 310 -1.52 4.18 0.76
C PHE A 310 -0.56 5.19 0.13
N LEU A 311 -0.86 6.47 0.23
CA LEU A 311 0.01 7.53 -0.30
C LEU A 311 1.37 7.55 0.40
N ARG A 312 1.39 7.38 1.73
CA ARG A 312 2.66 7.27 2.50
C ARG A 312 3.48 6.06 2.11
N ASP A 313 2.84 4.91 1.94
CA ASP A 313 3.52 3.67 1.58
C ASP A 313 4.10 3.76 0.16
N GLU A 314 3.36 4.35 -0.78
CA GLU A 314 3.83 4.55 -2.15
C GLU A 314 4.99 5.55 -2.22
N ALA A 315 4.89 6.67 -1.49
CA ALA A 315 5.97 7.65 -1.38
C ALA A 315 7.26 6.99 -0.84
N ARG A 316 7.17 6.19 0.23
CA ARG A 316 8.29 5.44 0.81
C ARG A 316 8.89 4.43 -0.17
N ARG A 317 8.04 3.70 -0.89
CA ARG A 317 8.47 2.72 -1.90
C ARG A 317 9.31 3.36 -2.99
N LEU A 318 8.98 4.61 -3.35
CA LEU A 318 9.68 5.40 -4.36
C LEU A 318 10.84 6.24 -3.77
N GLY A 319 11.13 6.10 -2.46
CA GLY A 319 12.26 6.75 -1.79
C GLY A 319 12.00 8.18 -1.31
N TYR A 320 10.75 8.64 -1.32
CA TYR A 320 10.39 9.94 -0.76
C TYR A 320 10.17 9.84 0.75
N ARG A 321 10.56 10.89 1.48
CA ARG A 321 10.33 10.98 2.94
C ARG A 321 8.95 11.52 3.27
N GLU A 322 8.50 12.52 2.50
CA GLU A 322 7.22 13.20 2.69
C GLU A 322 6.32 12.95 1.49
N VAL A 323 5.01 12.84 1.74
CA VAL A 323 3.99 12.59 0.70
C VAL A 323 3.90 13.78 -0.25
N GLU A 324 4.06 15.00 0.26
CA GLU A 324 4.00 16.24 -0.50
C GLU A 324 5.07 16.29 -1.61
N ASP A 325 6.27 15.80 -1.36
CA ASP A 325 7.35 15.75 -2.35
C ASP A 325 7.06 14.72 -3.46
N TYR A 326 6.47 13.58 -3.08
CA TYR A 326 5.96 12.60 -4.03
C TYR A 326 4.86 13.20 -4.91
N LEU A 327 3.86 13.85 -4.32
CA LEU A 327 2.73 14.47 -5.03
C LEU A 327 3.19 15.55 -6.02
N LYS A 328 4.14 16.40 -5.63
CA LYS A 328 4.75 17.39 -6.53
C LYS A 328 5.43 16.74 -7.73
N ARG A 329 6.11 15.61 -7.52
CA ARG A 329 6.85 14.91 -8.60
C ARG A 329 5.95 14.30 -9.64
N ILE A 330 4.83 13.68 -9.21
CA ILE A 330 3.88 13.07 -10.15
C ILE A 330 3.01 14.11 -10.88
N ASN A 331 2.98 15.37 -10.40
CA ASN A 331 2.22 16.48 -10.98
C ASN A 331 0.74 16.13 -11.29
N ARG A 332 0.10 15.41 -10.34
CA ARG A 332 -1.33 15.04 -10.43
C ARG A 332 -2.11 15.65 -9.26
N PRO A 333 -3.36 16.09 -9.46
CA PRO A 333 -4.22 16.55 -8.38
C PRO A 333 -4.41 15.46 -7.31
N VAL A 334 -4.34 15.85 -6.05
CA VAL A 334 -4.49 14.93 -4.91
C VAL A 334 -5.88 14.27 -4.91
N GLU A 335 -6.90 15.03 -5.31
CA GLU A 335 -8.28 14.58 -5.39
C GLU A 335 -8.49 13.44 -6.39
N GLU A 336 -7.82 13.48 -7.55
CA GLU A 336 -7.86 12.39 -8.52
C GLU A 336 -7.24 11.11 -7.95
N LEU A 337 -6.10 11.23 -7.27
CA LEU A 337 -5.45 10.09 -6.62
C LEU A 337 -6.30 9.50 -5.49
N LYS A 338 -6.94 10.35 -4.70
CA LYS A 338 -7.87 9.91 -3.67
C LYS A 338 -9.03 9.13 -4.26
N GLN A 339 -9.62 9.59 -5.36
CA GLN A 339 -10.69 8.89 -6.05
C GLN A 339 -10.24 7.53 -6.62
N GLU A 340 -9.04 7.45 -7.20
CA GLU A 340 -8.47 6.19 -7.69
C GLU A 340 -8.20 5.18 -6.55
N LEU A 341 -7.74 5.66 -5.40
CA LEU A 341 -7.41 4.82 -4.24
C LEU A 341 -8.64 4.43 -3.40
N GLN A 342 -9.73 5.19 -3.48
CA GLN A 342 -10.92 4.96 -2.66
C GLN A 342 -11.51 3.55 -2.74
N PRO A 343 -11.66 2.91 -3.92
CA PRO A 343 -12.16 1.53 -4.00
C PRO A 343 -11.23 0.53 -3.30
N MET A 344 -9.92 0.76 -3.37
CA MET A 344 -8.93 -0.09 -2.70
C MET A 344 -8.96 0.11 -1.18
N ALA A 345 -9.10 1.37 -0.73
CA ALA A 345 -9.24 1.72 0.67
C ALA A 345 -10.50 1.08 1.27
N LYS A 346 -11.66 1.21 0.61
CA LYS A 346 -12.91 0.55 1.01
C LYS A 346 -12.76 -0.96 1.17
N LYS A 347 -12.19 -1.63 0.15
CA LYS A 347 -11.96 -3.08 0.18
C LYS A 347 -11.08 -3.47 1.36
N ARG A 348 -10.00 -2.73 1.61
CA ARG A 348 -9.07 -3.02 2.72
C ARG A 348 -9.70 -2.81 4.10
N ILE A 349 -10.47 -1.72 4.27
CA ILE A 349 -11.19 -1.43 5.51
C ILE A 349 -12.20 -2.54 5.80
N ILE A 350 -13.06 -2.89 4.83
CA ILE A 350 -14.08 -3.92 5.02
C ILE A 350 -13.42 -5.26 5.35
N ASN A 351 -12.37 -5.66 4.63
CA ASN A 351 -11.62 -6.88 4.92
C ASN A 351 -11.09 -6.88 6.36
N THR A 352 -10.49 -5.78 6.80
CA THR A 352 -9.94 -5.63 8.15
C THR A 352 -11.03 -5.75 9.21
N LEU A 353 -12.14 -5.02 9.04
CA LEU A 353 -13.26 -5.02 9.99
C LEU A 353 -13.93 -6.40 10.08
N VAL A 354 -14.13 -7.07 8.95
CA VAL A 354 -14.70 -8.44 8.91
C VAL A 354 -13.76 -9.43 9.59
N LEU A 355 -12.45 -9.37 9.33
CA LEU A 355 -11.47 -10.24 9.98
C LEU A 355 -11.38 -9.99 11.49
N ASP A 356 -11.40 -8.73 11.92
CA ASP A 356 -11.44 -8.37 13.34
C ASP A 356 -12.69 -8.99 13.99
N LYS A 357 -13.86 -8.87 13.34
CA LYS A 357 -15.12 -9.40 13.88
C LYS A 357 -15.14 -10.92 13.94
N VAL A 358 -14.66 -11.61 12.90
CA VAL A 358 -14.50 -13.07 12.92
C VAL A 358 -13.55 -13.50 14.03
N SER A 359 -12.44 -12.78 14.22
CA SER A 359 -11.48 -13.12 15.28
C SER A 359 -12.08 -13.00 16.69
N GLU A 360 -12.99 -12.04 16.91
CA GLU A 360 -13.74 -11.88 18.17
C GLU A 360 -14.72 -13.05 18.37
N GLU A 361 -15.51 -13.41 17.36
CA GLU A 361 -16.50 -14.50 17.45
C GLU A 361 -15.83 -15.85 17.69
N GLU A 362 -14.73 -16.11 16.97
CA GLU A 362 -13.94 -17.36 17.12
C GLU A 362 -12.98 -17.34 18.31
N LYS A 363 -12.90 -16.22 19.04
CA LYS A 363 -12.02 -16.03 20.22
C LYS A 363 -10.57 -16.38 19.93
N ILE A 364 -10.07 -15.88 18.78
CA ILE A 364 -8.68 -16.14 18.37
C ILE A 364 -7.76 -15.24 19.18
N GLU A 365 -6.83 -15.83 19.89
CA GLU A 365 -5.85 -15.14 20.71
C GLU A 365 -4.43 -15.33 20.16
N ILE A 366 -3.61 -14.31 20.32
CA ILE A 366 -2.18 -14.33 19.99
C ILE A 366 -1.38 -14.23 21.29
N SER A 367 -0.59 -15.25 21.57
CA SER A 367 0.27 -15.26 22.75
C SER A 367 1.47 -14.31 22.60
N PRO A 368 2.01 -13.76 23.69
CA PRO A 368 3.23 -12.95 23.65
C PRO A 368 4.42 -13.66 23.00
N LEU A 369 4.50 -15.00 23.16
CA LEU A 369 5.55 -15.82 22.57
C LEU A 369 5.50 -15.85 21.05
N GLU A 370 4.30 -15.86 20.45
CA GLU A 370 4.14 -15.80 18.98
C GLU A 370 4.60 -14.46 18.43
N VAL A 371 4.29 -13.37 19.14
CA VAL A 371 4.77 -12.03 18.77
C VAL A 371 6.31 -11.99 18.85
N ASP A 372 6.90 -12.52 19.92
CA ASP A 372 8.36 -12.56 20.08
C ASP A 372 9.04 -13.39 18.98
N ASN A 373 8.45 -14.52 18.61
CA ASN A 373 8.97 -15.36 17.53
C ASN A 373 8.90 -14.63 16.16
N LYS A 374 7.81 -13.91 15.91
CA LYS A 374 7.67 -13.11 14.68
C LYS A 374 8.66 -11.97 14.63
N VAL A 375 8.88 -11.28 15.74
CA VAL A 375 9.92 -10.24 15.86
C VAL A 375 11.29 -10.82 15.57
N LYS A 376 11.65 -12.00 16.11
CA LYS A 376 12.93 -12.69 15.83
C LYS A 376 13.06 -13.05 14.34
N GLU A 377 11.98 -13.53 13.71
CA GLU A 377 11.96 -13.86 12.28
C GLU A 377 12.26 -12.60 11.43
N ILE A 378 11.59 -11.48 11.72
CA ILE A 378 11.79 -10.21 11.02
C ILE A 378 13.24 -9.70 11.22
N LEU A 379 13.77 -9.78 12.44
CA LEU A 379 15.17 -9.41 12.72
C LEU A 379 16.16 -10.27 11.95
N GLY A 380 15.91 -11.58 11.85
CA GLY A 380 16.76 -12.49 11.07
C GLY A 380 16.83 -12.14 9.59
N ARG A 381 15.75 -11.62 9.02
CA ARG A 381 15.69 -11.19 7.61
C ARG A 381 16.25 -9.79 7.38
N ALA A 382 16.01 -8.86 8.30
CA ALA A 382 16.38 -7.43 8.16
C ALA A 382 17.83 -7.12 8.59
N GLY A 383 18.53 -8.09 9.18
CA GLY A 383 19.83 -7.86 9.83
C GLY A 383 19.70 -7.31 11.26
N ASN A 384 20.57 -7.76 12.16
CA ASN A 384 20.56 -7.44 13.59
C ASN A 384 21.08 -6.02 13.92
N GLY A 385 20.62 -4.97 13.22
CA GLY A 385 20.98 -3.58 13.56
C GLY A 385 20.28 -3.13 14.85
N GLU A 386 21.02 -2.46 15.75
CA GLU A 386 20.47 -1.90 17.01
C GLU A 386 19.22 -1.01 16.78
N LYS A 387 19.21 -0.23 15.70
CA LYS A 387 18.07 0.64 15.35
C LYS A 387 16.84 -0.19 14.98
N THR A 388 17.01 -1.26 14.21
CA THR A 388 15.93 -2.17 13.82
C THR A 388 15.37 -2.89 15.03
N GLN A 389 16.24 -3.33 15.94
CA GLN A 389 15.83 -4.00 17.17
C GLN A 389 15.03 -3.06 18.08
N LYS A 390 15.48 -1.82 18.29
CA LYS A 390 14.74 -0.81 19.08
C LYS A 390 13.37 -0.51 18.47
N LEU A 391 13.29 -0.40 17.13
CA LEU A 391 12.04 -0.14 16.43
C LEU A 391 11.05 -1.30 16.63
N LEU A 392 11.48 -2.54 16.43
CA LEU A 392 10.61 -3.72 16.53
C LEU A 392 10.19 -4.06 17.97
N THR A 393 10.90 -3.56 18.98
CA THR A 393 10.52 -3.72 20.38
C THR A 393 9.57 -2.62 20.89
N ALA A 394 9.34 -1.56 20.11
CA ALA A 394 8.40 -0.50 20.47
C ALA A 394 6.97 -1.07 20.65
N PRO A 395 6.23 -0.66 21.70
CA PRO A 395 4.89 -1.21 22.01
C PRO A 395 3.92 -1.11 20.83
N GLN A 396 3.92 0.00 20.11
CA GLN A 396 3.06 0.22 18.94
C GLN A 396 3.35 -0.77 17.80
N VAL A 397 4.64 -1.05 17.53
CA VAL A 397 5.05 -2.01 16.49
C VAL A 397 4.70 -3.43 16.89
N ARG A 398 4.88 -3.78 18.17
CA ARG A 398 4.48 -5.09 18.69
C ARG A 398 2.96 -5.31 18.59
N GLU A 399 2.16 -4.29 18.86
CA GLU A 399 0.70 -4.39 18.72
C GLU A 399 0.30 -4.53 17.24
N SER A 400 0.96 -3.83 16.32
CA SER A 400 0.77 -4.01 14.88
C SER A 400 1.14 -5.43 14.42
N ILE A 401 2.25 -6.01 14.93
CA ILE A 401 2.64 -7.39 14.65
C ILE A 401 1.60 -8.37 15.20
N LYS A 402 1.12 -8.16 16.43
CA LYS A 402 0.07 -8.97 17.05
C LYS A 402 -1.20 -8.98 16.21
N ARG A 403 -1.65 -7.80 15.75
CA ARG A 403 -2.83 -7.68 14.88
C ARG A 403 -2.62 -8.38 13.53
N SER A 404 -1.44 -8.26 12.94
CA SER A 404 -1.09 -8.98 11.70
C SER A 404 -1.15 -10.49 11.88
N LEU A 405 -0.62 -11.02 12.99
CA LEU A 405 -0.69 -12.45 13.34
C LEU A 405 -2.12 -12.91 13.60
N LEU A 406 -2.94 -12.07 14.24
CA LEU A 406 -4.35 -12.33 14.47
C LEU A 406 -5.10 -12.51 13.13
N HIS A 407 -4.91 -11.57 12.21
CA HIS A 407 -5.51 -11.67 10.88
C HIS A 407 -4.99 -12.90 10.12
N GLU A 408 -3.70 -13.21 10.17
CA GLU A 408 -3.14 -14.39 9.52
C GLU A 408 -3.79 -15.67 10.04
N LYS A 409 -3.93 -15.84 11.36
CA LYS A 409 -4.62 -16.98 11.96
C LYS A 409 -6.11 -17.05 11.60
N THR A 410 -6.77 -15.89 11.58
CA THR A 410 -8.19 -15.80 11.20
C THR A 410 -8.40 -16.24 9.75
N ILE A 411 -7.54 -15.78 8.84
CA ILE A 411 -7.57 -16.19 7.44
C ILE A 411 -7.31 -17.69 7.30
N ASP A 412 -6.38 -18.26 8.05
CA ASP A 412 -6.08 -19.68 8.03
C ASP A 412 -7.26 -20.51 8.54
N LEU A 413 -7.93 -20.07 9.61
CA LEU A 413 -9.14 -20.71 10.11
C LEU A 413 -10.26 -20.67 9.05
N LEU A 414 -10.52 -19.51 8.46
CA LEU A 414 -11.52 -19.36 7.39
C LEU A 414 -11.20 -20.26 6.18
N ALA A 415 -9.93 -20.35 5.79
CA ALA A 415 -9.50 -21.24 4.70
C ALA A 415 -9.70 -22.73 5.05
N GLN A 416 -9.50 -23.13 6.30
CA GLN A 416 -9.80 -24.48 6.78
C GLN A 416 -11.32 -24.77 6.73
N ILE A 417 -12.14 -23.83 7.16
CA ILE A 417 -13.61 -23.93 7.07
C ILE A 417 -14.01 -24.08 5.59
N ALA A 418 -13.54 -23.21 4.72
CA ALA A 418 -13.88 -23.18 3.30
C ALA A 418 -13.42 -24.44 2.54
N SER A 419 -12.29 -25.04 2.96
CA SER A 419 -11.81 -26.32 2.36
C SER A 419 -12.54 -27.56 2.88
N GLY A 420 -13.43 -27.42 3.88
CA GLY A 420 -14.10 -28.54 4.55
C GLY A 420 -13.20 -29.37 5.47
N SER A 421 -12.00 -28.87 5.81
CA SER A 421 -11.04 -29.56 6.66
C SER A 421 -11.37 -29.40 8.15
N HIS A 422 -12.10 -28.36 8.51
CA HIS A 422 -12.45 -28.02 9.90
C HIS A 422 -13.45 -28.98 10.56
N GLY A 423 -14.18 -29.79 9.78
CA GLY A 423 -15.21 -30.71 10.29
C GLY A 423 -14.70 -32.08 10.72
N LYS A 424 -13.44 -32.45 10.47
CA LYS A 424 -12.89 -33.78 10.79
C LYS A 424 -12.22 -33.90 12.16
N GLY A 425 -11.78 -32.78 12.76
CA GLY A 425 -11.10 -32.80 14.05
C GLY A 425 -12.00 -32.60 15.28
N ASN A 426 -13.19 -32.02 15.14
CA ASN A 426 -14.04 -31.64 16.27
C ASN A 426 -15.19 -32.63 16.58
N LYS A 427 -15.33 -33.72 15.81
CA LYS A 427 -16.29 -34.79 16.11
C LYS A 427 -15.75 -35.84 17.07
N GLU A 428 -14.43 -35.98 17.20
CA GLU A 428 -13.84 -36.95 18.13
C GLU A 428 -13.76 -36.47 19.59
N SER A 429 -13.78 -35.15 19.84
CA SER A 429 -13.74 -34.59 21.20
C SER A 429 -15.09 -34.33 21.86
N ARG A 430 -16.23 -34.59 21.16
CA ARG A 430 -17.60 -34.43 21.70
C ARG A 430 -18.31 -35.72 22.07
N ILE A 431 -17.66 -36.89 21.96
CA ILE A 431 -18.24 -38.21 22.31
C ILE A 431 -17.73 -38.74 23.66
N GLU A 432 -16.76 -38.05 24.29
CA GLU A 432 -16.32 -38.38 25.65
C GLU A 432 -16.52 -37.19 26.60
N LYS A 433 -17.78 -36.93 26.96
CA LYS A 433 -18.19 -36.32 28.24
C LYS A 433 -19.66 -36.63 28.52
#